data_f10643ab41438845dad2f206c1c2e6bb
#
_entry.id   f10643ab41438845dad2f206c1c2e6bb
#
_cell.length_a   1.000
_cell.length_b   1.000
_cell.length_c   1.000
_cell.angle_alpha   90.00
_cell.angle_beta   90.00
_cell.angle_gamma   90.00
#
_symmetry.space_group_name_H-M   'P 1'
#
loop_
_entity.id
_entity.type
_entity.pdbx_description
1 polymer ?
#
loop_
_entity_poly.entity_id
_entity_poly.type
_entity_poly.pdbx_seq_one_letter_code
_entity_poly.pdbx_strand_id
1 'polypeptide(L)'
;MMDRRSFLKDSAGMAAAAGAVPAVARAQPGGAYDVAVVGAGAFGGWIALVLRERGLKVLSIDEYGPANPRASSAGETRSIRSGYGAQAIYSSWAATALKMWKLRQAEFGRTILYPNDRIELANAWSPSMLAQRKIFDDLKIPYEVLDQAALRVRYPQMNFDDVSFAFIEKSSAAVIKARESMIVVSEVFQKKGGAFRIARAVPGAATGRHMTTLKLNDGTEVAAGQVVFACGPWSAKMFPKLMGRKVDVYRSEYYYWGVPAGDDRFSWPKQPAWHDHIVGGYGFGSIERGLKYSPAALGRVAQDPDTAERLATDYLLKRGRDYIGHRFPDMRDAPILETRVCQIEATADDHFVIDTHPDYDNVWLASGGGGHGFKHGPLVGEYVADRLMGKATDPETDKLFRLASRPDLQPTGAGAA
;
A
#
# COMPACT_ATOMS: atom_id res chain seq x y z
N MET A 1 -20.91 5.60 -20.22
CA MET A 1 -20.97 5.89 -18.77
C MET A 1 -21.48 4.64 -18.07
N MET A 2 -20.61 3.90 -17.39
CA MET A 2 -21.05 2.76 -16.57
C MET A 2 -21.52 3.28 -15.22
N ASP A 3 -22.77 2.99 -14.88
CA ASP A 3 -23.39 3.37 -13.61
C ASP A 3 -22.81 2.51 -12.46
N ARG A 4 -22.68 3.15 -11.29
CA ARG A 4 -22.18 2.54 -10.03
C ARG A 4 -22.96 1.28 -9.61
N ARG A 5 -24.21 1.16 -10.06
CA ARG A 5 -25.08 0.00 -9.75
C ARG A 5 -24.82 -1.22 -10.64
N SER A 6 -24.36 -1.06 -11.87
CA SER A 6 -24.06 -2.19 -12.76
C SER A 6 -22.74 -2.87 -12.40
N PHE A 7 -21.76 -2.12 -11.89
CA PHE A 7 -20.47 -2.68 -11.44
C PHE A 7 -20.61 -3.65 -10.25
N LEU A 8 -21.62 -3.41 -9.38
CA LEU A 8 -21.90 -4.28 -8.22
C LEU A 8 -22.74 -5.50 -8.57
N LYS A 9 -23.35 -5.56 -9.75
CA LYS A 9 -24.21 -6.70 -10.17
C LYS A 9 -23.43 -7.83 -10.84
N ASP A 10 -22.30 -7.54 -11.47
CA ASP A 10 -21.52 -8.56 -12.18
C ASP A 10 -20.62 -9.40 -11.26
N SER A 11 -20.57 -9.09 -9.95
CA SER A 11 -19.87 -9.88 -8.93
C SER A 11 -20.80 -10.79 -8.09
N ALA A 12 -22.10 -10.85 -8.39
CA ALA A 12 -23.10 -11.60 -7.62
C ALA A 12 -23.55 -12.87 -8.34
N GLY A 13 -22.65 -13.80 -8.54
CA GLY A 13 -22.94 -15.11 -9.14
C GLY A 13 -22.33 -16.27 -8.37
N MET A 14 -22.68 -16.45 -7.09
CA MET A 14 -22.56 -17.75 -6.42
C MET A 14 -23.61 -17.88 -5.32
N ALA A 15 -24.28 -19.04 -5.32
CA ALA A 15 -25.47 -19.36 -4.57
C ALA A 15 -25.28 -19.34 -3.04
N ALA A 16 -26.31 -18.88 -2.36
CA ALA A 16 -26.43 -18.77 -0.92
C ALA A 16 -26.55 -20.15 -0.24
N ALA A 17 -25.62 -20.40 0.70
CA ALA A 17 -25.89 -21.31 1.82
C ALA A 17 -26.31 -20.44 3.01
N ALA A 18 -27.53 -20.59 3.47
CA ALA A 18 -28.07 -19.84 4.60
C ALA A 18 -27.45 -20.33 5.91
N GLY A 19 -26.34 -19.70 6.32
CA GLY A 19 -25.83 -19.74 7.68
C GLY A 19 -26.34 -18.51 8.42
N ALA A 20 -26.83 -18.66 9.65
CA ALA A 20 -27.32 -17.58 10.49
C ALA A 20 -26.27 -16.46 10.59
N VAL A 21 -26.57 -15.30 10.02
CA VAL A 21 -25.77 -14.08 10.11
C VAL A 21 -25.80 -13.66 11.58
N PRO A 22 -24.65 -13.56 12.29
CA PRO A 22 -24.67 -12.97 13.64
C PRO A 22 -25.18 -11.53 13.50
N ALA A 23 -26.17 -11.18 14.32
CA ALA A 23 -26.72 -9.85 14.36
C ALA A 23 -25.58 -8.85 14.53
N VAL A 24 -25.45 -7.92 13.59
CA VAL A 24 -24.55 -6.79 13.73
C VAL A 24 -24.85 -6.16 15.08
N ALA A 25 -23.85 -6.17 15.97
CA ALA A 25 -23.98 -5.46 17.24
C ALA A 25 -24.24 -3.99 16.90
N ARG A 26 -25.51 -3.59 17.01
CA ARG A 26 -25.88 -2.17 16.92
C ARG A 26 -25.03 -1.43 17.93
N ALA A 27 -24.41 -0.33 17.52
CA ALA A 27 -23.68 0.56 18.41
C ALA A 27 -24.45 0.71 19.72
N GLN A 28 -23.79 0.39 20.84
CA GLN A 28 -24.39 0.55 22.17
C GLN A 28 -24.79 2.02 22.34
N PRO A 29 -25.99 2.32 22.89
CA PRO A 29 -26.38 3.70 23.17
C PRO A 29 -25.42 4.30 24.19
N GLY A 30 -24.55 5.20 23.77
CA GLY A 30 -23.59 5.88 24.65
C GLY A 30 -22.25 6.25 24.00
N GLY A 31 -21.87 5.66 22.86
CA GLY A 31 -20.66 6.01 22.15
C GLY A 31 -20.80 7.30 21.32
N ALA A 32 -19.83 8.23 21.42
CA ALA A 32 -19.84 9.43 20.58
C ALA A 32 -19.71 9.08 19.08
N TYR A 33 -19.11 7.91 18.75
CA TYR A 33 -18.86 7.44 17.39
C TYR A 33 -19.27 5.97 17.23
N ASP A 34 -19.72 5.60 16.02
CA ASP A 34 -19.97 4.20 15.68
C ASP A 34 -18.64 3.45 15.53
N VAL A 35 -17.66 4.12 14.90
CA VAL A 35 -16.32 3.56 14.68
C VAL A 35 -15.25 4.61 14.94
N ALA A 36 -14.21 4.23 15.67
CA ALA A 36 -12.95 4.96 15.74
C ALA A 36 -11.87 4.22 14.93
N VAL A 37 -11.18 4.93 14.04
CA VAL A 37 -10.06 4.40 13.23
C VAL A 37 -8.78 5.06 13.68
N VAL A 38 -7.85 4.28 14.22
CA VAL A 38 -6.53 4.73 14.69
C VAL A 38 -5.50 4.51 13.59
N GLY A 39 -4.94 5.61 13.08
CA GLY A 39 -4.06 5.68 11.93
C GLY A 39 -4.78 6.22 10.68
N ALA A 40 -4.22 7.27 10.06
CA ALA A 40 -4.73 7.89 8.82
C ALA A 40 -3.80 7.63 7.61
N GLY A 41 -3.07 6.52 7.65
CA GLY A 41 -2.28 6.02 6.53
C GLY A 41 -3.15 5.40 5.42
N ALA A 42 -2.52 4.68 4.49
CA ALA A 42 -3.23 4.11 3.34
C ALA A 42 -4.39 3.19 3.73
N PHE A 43 -4.26 2.36 4.76
CA PHE A 43 -5.36 1.50 5.20
C PHE A 43 -6.38 2.30 6.01
N GLY A 44 -5.96 2.95 7.09
CA GLY A 44 -6.91 3.63 7.98
C GLY A 44 -7.65 4.78 7.33
N GLY A 45 -7.00 5.58 6.47
CA GLY A 45 -7.64 6.67 5.75
C GLY A 45 -8.76 6.18 4.82
N TRP A 46 -8.50 5.10 4.05
CA TRP A 46 -9.52 4.51 3.18
C TRP A 46 -10.63 3.80 3.97
N ILE A 47 -10.29 3.10 5.06
CA ILE A 47 -11.29 2.48 5.95
C ILE A 47 -12.22 3.55 6.51
N ALA A 48 -11.68 4.64 7.05
CA ALA A 48 -12.46 5.74 7.61
C ALA A 48 -13.39 6.37 6.56
N LEU A 49 -12.87 6.66 5.35
CA LEU A 49 -13.66 7.23 4.26
C LEU A 49 -14.82 6.32 3.85
N VAL A 50 -14.56 5.03 3.61
CA VAL A 50 -15.58 4.08 3.16
C VAL A 50 -16.66 3.87 4.25
N LEU A 51 -16.26 3.71 5.52
CA LEU A 51 -17.21 3.61 6.63
C LEU A 51 -18.10 4.85 6.74
N ARG A 52 -17.51 6.04 6.56
CA ARG A 52 -18.29 7.29 6.54
C ARG A 52 -19.25 7.35 5.36
N GLU A 53 -18.83 6.93 4.17
CA GLU A 53 -19.69 6.85 2.98
C GLU A 53 -20.85 5.88 3.13
N ARG A 54 -20.68 4.86 3.98
CA ARG A 54 -21.74 3.90 4.35
C ARG A 54 -22.67 4.43 5.46
N GLY A 55 -22.50 5.68 5.89
CA GLY A 55 -23.40 6.38 6.82
C GLY A 55 -23.03 6.28 8.30
N LEU A 56 -21.91 5.60 8.65
CA LEU A 56 -21.46 5.50 10.03
C LEU A 56 -20.89 6.83 10.54
N LYS A 57 -21.03 7.09 11.83
CA LYS A 57 -20.38 8.21 12.51
C LYS A 57 -18.95 7.81 12.88
N VAL A 58 -17.98 8.30 12.09
CA VAL A 58 -16.57 7.84 12.17
C VAL A 58 -15.67 8.96 12.69
N LEU A 59 -14.80 8.59 13.65
CA LEU A 59 -13.65 9.38 14.06
C LEU A 59 -12.36 8.73 13.54
N SER A 60 -11.56 9.45 12.79
CA SER A 60 -10.19 9.07 12.44
C SER A 60 -9.21 9.80 13.34
N ILE A 61 -8.24 9.06 13.90
CA ILE A 61 -7.23 9.59 14.81
C ILE A 61 -5.86 9.22 14.28
N ASP A 62 -4.94 10.20 14.16
CA ASP A 62 -3.56 9.95 13.78
C ASP A 62 -2.63 10.87 14.56
N GLU A 63 -1.51 10.35 15.02
CA GLU A 63 -0.58 11.12 15.85
C GLU A 63 0.09 12.28 15.10
N TYR A 64 0.33 12.10 13.80
CA TYR A 64 1.08 13.05 12.98
C TYR A 64 0.26 13.64 11.84
N GLY A 65 -1.00 13.22 11.70
CA GLY A 65 -1.89 13.62 10.63
C GLY A 65 -1.74 12.81 9.32
N PRO A 66 -2.68 13.02 8.38
CA PRO A 66 -2.66 12.31 7.11
C PRO A 66 -1.43 12.72 6.29
N ALA A 67 -0.93 11.80 5.45
CA ALA A 67 0.23 12.03 4.58
C ALA A 67 1.52 12.47 5.29
N ASN A 68 1.65 12.20 6.60
CA ASN A 68 2.84 12.55 7.36
C ASN A 68 4.08 11.77 6.88
N PRO A 69 5.29 12.35 6.97
CA PRO A 69 6.51 11.74 6.43
C PRO A 69 6.99 10.52 7.23
N ARG A 70 6.43 10.24 8.41
CA ARG A 70 6.77 9.07 9.23
C ARG A 70 6.02 7.82 8.81
N ALA A 71 4.85 7.94 8.18
CA ALA A 71 4.03 6.82 7.76
C ALA A 71 4.67 6.04 6.61
N SER A 72 4.40 4.73 6.51
CA SER A 72 4.75 3.91 5.33
C SER A 72 4.10 4.43 4.05
N SER A 73 2.93 5.06 4.16
CA SER A 73 2.24 5.73 3.06
C SER A 73 2.82 7.10 2.69
N ALA A 74 3.87 7.55 3.39
CA ALA A 74 4.60 8.76 3.05
C ALA A 74 5.34 8.64 1.70
N GLY A 75 5.86 9.75 1.25
CA GLY A 75 6.55 9.88 -0.03
C GLY A 75 5.62 10.27 -1.15
N GLU A 76 6.21 10.73 -2.27
CA GLU A 76 5.45 11.44 -3.30
C GLU A 76 4.71 10.48 -4.22
N THR A 77 5.32 9.34 -4.54
CA THR A 77 4.78 8.41 -5.55
C THR A 77 4.80 6.96 -5.10
N ARG A 78 3.83 6.18 -5.59
CA ARG A 78 3.73 4.71 -5.46
C ARG A 78 3.29 4.10 -6.78
N SER A 79 3.74 2.88 -7.06
CA SER A 79 3.26 2.11 -8.21
C SER A 79 1.99 1.35 -7.86
N ILE A 80 1.03 1.36 -8.77
CA ILE A 80 0.02 0.32 -8.86
C ILE A 80 0.35 -0.57 -10.04
N ARG A 81 0.32 -1.88 -9.83
CA ARG A 81 0.67 -2.92 -10.79
C ARG A 81 -0.03 -4.22 -10.43
N SER A 82 -0.25 -5.08 -11.39
CA SER A 82 -0.86 -6.39 -11.22
C SER A 82 0.15 -7.54 -11.18
N GLY A 83 1.43 -7.28 -11.45
CA GLY A 83 2.50 -8.27 -11.39
C GLY A 83 2.85 -8.67 -9.95
N TYR A 84 2.47 -9.89 -9.52
CA TYR A 84 2.68 -10.44 -8.18
C TYR A 84 3.23 -11.89 -8.17
N GLY A 85 3.90 -12.30 -9.24
CA GLY A 85 4.39 -13.67 -9.34
C GLY A 85 3.24 -14.67 -9.22
N ALA A 86 3.34 -15.61 -8.29
CA ALA A 86 2.33 -16.65 -8.05
C ALA A 86 1.13 -16.20 -7.19
N GLN A 87 1.13 -14.98 -6.68
CA GLN A 87 0.10 -14.49 -5.74
C GLN A 87 -1.11 -13.89 -6.48
N ALA A 88 -1.96 -14.76 -7.06
CA ALA A 88 -3.11 -14.38 -7.89
C ALA A 88 -4.09 -13.42 -7.19
N ILE A 89 -4.27 -13.55 -5.87
CA ILE A 89 -5.14 -12.66 -5.09
C ILE A 89 -4.69 -11.20 -5.23
N TYR A 90 -3.40 -10.91 -5.09
CA TYR A 90 -2.92 -9.53 -5.19
C TYR A 90 -2.92 -9.01 -6.61
N SER A 91 -2.76 -9.87 -7.63
CA SER A 91 -2.94 -9.49 -9.02
C SER A 91 -4.38 -9.06 -9.30
N SER A 92 -5.36 -9.83 -8.85
CA SER A 92 -6.78 -9.51 -8.95
C SER A 92 -7.14 -8.26 -8.15
N TRP A 93 -6.65 -8.16 -6.91
CA TRP A 93 -6.89 -7.00 -6.05
C TRP A 93 -6.29 -5.72 -6.64
N ALA A 94 -5.09 -5.77 -7.22
CA ALA A 94 -4.47 -4.61 -7.85
C ALA A 94 -5.25 -4.15 -9.09
N ALA A 95 -5.70 -5.09 -9.93
CA ALA A 95 -6.53 -4.78 -11.09
C ALA A 95 -7.86 -4.12 -10.69
N THR A 96 -8.49 -4.62 -9.61
CA THR A 96 -9.70 -4.02 -9.03
C THR A 96 -9.41 -2.65 -8.42
N ALA A 97 -8.35 -2.53 -7.64
CA ALA A 97 -7.95 -1.27 -7.02
C ALA A 97 -7.64 -0.19 -8.05
N LEU A 98 -7.02 -0.53 -9.20
CA LEU A 98 -6.77 0.42 -10.28
C LEU A 98 -8.08 1.02 -10.83
N LYS A 99 -9.12 0.20 -11.01
CA LYS A 99 -10.45 0.69 -11.41
C LYS A 99 -11.02 1.63 -10.35
N MET A 100 -10.89 1.27 -9.08
CA MET A 100 -11.33 2.11 -7.97
C MET A 100 -10.56 3.44 -7.91
N TRP A 101 -9.23 3.42 -8.06
CA TRP A 101 -8.42 4.64 -8.11
C TRP A 101 -8.86 5.58 -9.24
N LYS A 102 -9.18 5.06 -10.43
CA LYS A 102 -9.69 5.86 -11.56
C LYS A 102 -11.03 6.52 -11.22
N LEU A 103 -11.95 5.79 -10.59
CA LEU A 103 -13.25 6.33 -10.15
C LEU A 103 -13.06 7.40 -9.06
N ARG A 104 -12.22 7.12 -8.06
CA ARG A 104 -11.94 8.04 -6.96
C ARG A 104 -11.25 9.31 -7.43
N GLN A 105 -10.31 9.23 -8.38
CA GLN A 105 -9.71 10.42 -8.99
C GLN A 105 -10.76 11.34 -9.61
N ALA A 106 -11.71 10.78 -10.36
CA ALA A 106 -12.80 11.54 -10.97
C ALA A 106 -13.71 12.19 -9.91
N GLU A 107 -14.05 11.44 -8.84
CA GLU A 107 -14.83 11.94 -7.71
C GLU A 107 -14.11 13.07 -6.96
N PHE A 108 -12.81 12.92 -6.73
CA PHE A 108 -12.00 13.88 -5.98
C PHE A 108 -11.71 15.16 -6.77
N GLY A 109 -11.82 15.14 -8.10
CA GLY A 109 -11.50 16.27 -8.97
C GLY A 109 -10.01 16.66 -8.95
N ARG A 110 -9.13 15.72 -8.58
CA ARG A 110 -7.66 15.92 -8.53
C ARG A 110 -6.93 14.84 -9.28
N THR A 111 -5.91 15.21 -10.06
CA THR A 111 -5.05 14.24 -10.75
C THR A 111 -4.07 13.62 -9.76
N ILE A 112 -4.35 12.40 -9.34
CA ILE A 112 -3.54 11.62 -8.41
C ILE A 112 -3.02 10.31 -9.01
N LEU A 113 -3.53 9.91 -10.17
CA LEU A 113 -3.19 8.67 -10.86
C LEU A 113 -2.67 8.99 -12.27
N TYR A 114 -1.50 8.48 -12.58
CA TYR A 114 -0.79 8.64 -13.86
C TYR A 114 -0.66 7.27 -14.51
N PRO A 115 -1.57 6.91 -15.46
CA PRO A 115 -1.49 5.63 -16.18
C PRO A 115 -0.13 5.48 -16.85
N ASN A 116 0.46 4.30 -16.72
CA ASN A 116 1.77 4.02 -17.26
C ASN A 116 1.91 2.54 -17.58
N ASP A 117 2.75 2.19 -18.54
CA ASP A 117 3.21 0.82 -18.70
C ASP A 117 4.25 0.52 -17.61
N ARG A 118 4.38 -0.75 -17.24
CA ARG A 118 5.42 -1.20 -16.32
C ARG A 118 6.26 -2.28 -16.98
N ILE A 119 7.55 -2.02 -17.10
CA ILE A 119 8.52 -2.95 -17.67
C ILE A 119 9.27 -3.72 -16.57
N GLU A 120 9.41 -5.01 -16.73
CA GLU A 120 10.24 -5.88 -15.87
C GLU A 120 11.43 -6.38 -16.69
N LEU A 121 12.61 -5.86 -16.38
CA LEU A 121 13.86 -6.17 -17.09
C LEU A 121 14.43 -7.49 -16.60
N ALA A 122 14.75 -8.41 -17.50
CA ALA A 122 15.24 -9.73 -17.13
C ALA A 122 16.17 -10.35 -18.19
N ASN A 123 16.95 -11.36 -17.77
CA ASN A 123 17.79 -12.18 -18.65
C ASN A 123 17.24 -13.58 -18.87
N ALA A 124 16.40 -14.05 -17.95
CA ALA A 124 15.75 -15.35 -18.03
C ALA A 124 14.37 -15.31 -17.38
N TRP A 125 13.49 -16.17 -17.82
CA TRP A 125 12.19 -16.40 -17.19
C TRP A 125 12.37 -17.08 -15.84
N SER A 126 12.13 -16.39 -14.76
CA SER A 126 12.06 -16.99 -13.43
C SER A 126 10.74 -17.75 -13.24
N PRO A 127 10.67 -18.73 -12.31
CA PRO A 127 9.40 -19.38 -11.96
C PRO A 127 8.31 -18.37 -11.55
N SER A 128 8.67 -17.29 -10.86
CA SER A 128 7.77 -16.21 -10.48
C SER A 128 7.20 -15.48 -11.69
N MET A 129 8.02 -15.14 -12.69
CA MET A 129 7.57 -14.46 -13.91
C MET A 129 6.68 -15.38 -14.76
N LEU A 130 6.97 -16.68 -14.82
CA LEU A 130 6.12 -17.65 -15.53
C LEU A 130 4.75 -17.78 -14.86
N ALA A 131 4.72 -17.85 -13.52
CA ALA A 131 3.47 -17.86 -12.77
C ALA A 131 2.67 -16.56 -12.97
N GLN A 132 3.34 -15.41 -12.94
CA GLN A 132 2.73 -14.11 -13.22
C GLN A 132 2.11 -14.07 -14.62
N ARG A 133 2.83 -14.54 -15.63
CA ARG A 133 2.33 -14.62 -17.01
C ARG A 133 1.04 -15.43 -17.10
N LYS A 134 1.03 -16.62 -16.47
CA LYS A 134 -0.18 -17.45 -16.41
C LYS A 134 -1.35 -16.72 -15.75
N ILE A 135 -1.12 -16.05 -14.63
CA ILE A 135 -2.16 -15.26 -13.94
C ILE A 135 -2.66 -14.11 -14.83
N PHE A 136 -1.79 -13.46 -15.59
CA PHE A 136 -2.19 -12.42 -16.52
C PHE A 136 -3.10 -12.98 -17.63
N ASP A 137 -2.77 -14.15 -18.17
CA ASP A 137 -3.60 -14.86 -19.16
C ASP A 137 -4.98 -15.19 -18.55
N ASP A 138 -5.03 -15.77 -17.34
CA ASP A 138 -6.24 -16.15 -16.62
C ASP A 138 -7.14 -14.92 -16.32
N LEU A 139 -6.54 -13.80 -15.88
CA LEU A 139 -7.24 -12.57 -15.54
C LEU A 139 -7.45 -11.63 -16.74
N LYS A 140 -6.98 -12.01 -17.93
CA LYS A 140 -7.03 -11.20 -19.15
C LYS A 140 -6.36 -9.82 -18.97
N ILE A 141 -5.27 -9.78 -18.22
CA ILE A 141 -4.43 -8.59 -18.07
C ILE A 141 -3.51 -8.49 -19.28
N PRO A 142 -3.57 -7.41 -20.08
CA PRO A 142 -2.76 -7.29 -21.27
C PRO A 142 -1.29 -7.10 -20.94
N TYR A 143 -0.43 -7.82 -21.64
CA TYR A 143 1.02 -7.70 -21.56
C TYR A 143 1.67 -7.92 -22.93
N GLU A 144 2.93 -7.54 -23.05
CA GLU A 144 3.80 -7.87 -24.17
C GLU A 144 5.18 -8.26 -23.67
N VAL A 145 5.94 -8.93 -24.53
CA VAL A 145 7.34 -9.25 -24.28
C VAL A 145 8.16 -8.67 -25.41
N LEU A 146 9.16 -7.86 -25.06
CA LEU A 146 10.09 -7.27 -26.03
C LEU A 146 11.48 -7.80 -25.79
N ASP A 147 12.15 -8.14 -26.89
CA ASP A 147 13.58 -8.42 -26.89
C ASP A 147 14.42 -7.14 -26.75
N GLN A 148 15.72 -7.32 -26.58
CA GLN A 148 16.66 -6.21 -26.43
C GLN A 148 16.61 -5.20 -27.59
N ALA A 149 16.50 -5.67 -28.84
CA ALA A 149 16.48 -4.81 -30.01
C ALA A 149 15.24 -3.91 -30.04
N ALA A 150 14.07 -4.49 -29.76
CA ALA A 150 12.81 -3.76 -29.66
C ALA A 150 12.79 -2.77 -28.48
N LEU A 151 13.41 -3.13 -27.34
CA LEU A 151 13.56 -2.25 -26.20
C LEU A 151 14.38 -1.00 -26.52
N ARG A 152 15.51 -1.15 -27.20
CA ARG A 152 16.35 -0.02 -27.63
C ARG A 152 15.63 0.95 -28.57
N VAL A 153 14.76 0.43 -29.43
CA VAL A 153 13.94 1.26 -30.33
C VAL A 153 12.85 2.00 -29.54
N ARG A 154 12.17 1.30 -28.61
CA ARG A 154 11.03 1.87 -27.88
C ARG A 154 11.43 2.84 -26.78
N TYR A 155 12.54 2.58 -26.09
CA TYR A 155 13.03 3.36 -24.95
C TYR A 155 14.50 3.76 -25.11
N PRO A 156 14.82 4.58 -26.14
CA PRO A 156 16.20 4.92 -26.48
C PRO A 156 16.95 5.66 -25.36
N GLN A 157 16.25 6.19 -24.36
CA GLN A 157 16.82 6.83 -23.18
C GLN A 157 17.37 5.84 -22.13
N MET A 158 17.09 4.53 -22.29
CA MET A 158 17.56 3.48 -21.37
C MET A 158 18.62 2.61 -22.04
N ASN A 159 19.63 2.23 -21.27
CA ASN A 159 20.59 1.22 -21.67
C ASN A 159 20.05 -0.19 -21.38
N PHE A 160 20.15 -1.08 -22.37
CA PHE A 160 19.71 -2.48 -22.28
C PHE A 160 20.83 -3.49 -22.61
N ASP A 161 22.11 -3.10 -22.52
CA ASP A 161 23.23 -3.96 -22.90
C ASP A 161 23.28 -5.26 -22.07
N ASP A 162 22.83 -5.19 -20.85
CA ASP A 162 22.75 -6.31 -19.88
C ASP A 162 21.36 -6.97 -19.81
N VAL A 163 20.42 -6.62 -20.71
CA VAL A 163 19.02 -7.07 -20.68
C VAL A 163 18.71 -7.95 -21.88
N SER A 164 18.22 -9.16 -21.66
CA SER A 164 17.80 -10.05 -22.76
C SER A 164 16.39 -9.72 -23.25
N PHE A 165 15.46 -9.44 -22.32
CA PHE A 165 14.07 -9.09 -22.64
C PHE A 165 13.42 -8.29 -21.53
N ALA A 166 12.27 -7.70 -21.84
CA ALA A 166 11.38 -7.16 -20.82
C ALA A 166 9.97 -7.75 -20.94
N PHE A 167 9.38 -8.08 -19.78
CA PHE A 167 7.95 -8.35 -19.64
C PHE A 167 7.24 -7.03 -19.31
N ILE A 168 6.26 -6.65 -20.12
CA ILE A 168 5.62 -5.34 -20.06
C ILE A 168 4.15 -5.49 -19.72
N GLU A 169 3.77 -5.05 -18.54
CA GLU A 169 2.36 -4.90 -18.13
C GLU A 169 1.77 -3.67 -18.80
N LYS A 170 0.72 -3.88 -19.62
CA LYS A 170 0.09 -2.84 -20.44
C LYS A 170 -1.20 -2.36 -19.82
N SER A 171 -1.37 -1.03 -19.68
CA SER A 171 -2.65 -0.39 -19.31
C SER A 171 -3.22 -0.76 -17.93
N SER A 172 -2.63 -1.73 -17.22
CA SER A 172 -3.02 -2.18 -15.87
C SER A 172 -2.10 -1.65 -14.78
N ALA A 173 -1.13 -0.81 -15.13
CA ALA A 173 -0.23 -0.14 -14.23
C ALA A 173 -0.42 1.38 -14.23
N ALA A 174 0.00 2.02 -13.15
CA ALA A 174 0.03 3.46 -13.01
C ALA A 174 0.99 3.90 -11.90
N VAL A 175 1.33 5.18 -11.88
CA VAL A 175 1.96 5.84 -10.73
C VAL A 175 0.90 6.64 -9.99
N ILE A 176 0.83 6.47 -8.66
CA ILE A 176 -0.08 7.20 -7.78
C ILE A 176 0.71 8.28 -7.05
N LYS A 177 0.22 9.53 -7.03
CA LYS A 177 0.73 10.59 -6.16
C LYS A 177 0.31 10.28 -4.72
N ALA A 178 1.16 9.55 -4.00
CA ALA A 178 0.79 8.91 -2.74
C ALA A 178 0.45 9.94 -1.65
N ARG A 179 1.31 10.92 -1.44
CA ARG A 179 1.08 11.98 -0.46
C ARG A 179 -0.19 12.77 -0.77
N GLU A 180 -0.34 13.21 -2.01
CA GLU A 180 -1.50 13.96 -2.46
C GLU A 180 -2.80 13.16 -2.31
N SER A 181 -2.76 11.86 -2.64
CA SER A 181 -3.93 11.01 -2.50
C SER A 181 -4.37 10.83 -1.05
N MET A 182 -3.43 10.76 -0.09
CA MET A 182 -3.81 10.64 1.33
C MET A 182 -4.32 11.97 1.89
N ILE A 183 -3.85 13.10 1.39
CA ILE A 183 -4.42 14.42 1.71
C ILE A 183 -5.86 14.47 1.24
N VAL A 184 -6.13 14.18 -0.03
CA VAL A 184 -7.48 14.28 -0.59
C VAL A 184 -8.45 13.27 0.02
N VAL A 185 -8.00 12.06 0.36
CA VAL A 185 -8.82 11.07 1.09
C VAL A 185 -9.28 11.62 2.42
N SER A 186 -8.38 12.26 3.18
CA SER A 186 -8.72 12.88 4.47
C SER A 186 -9.66 14.10 4.31
N GLU A 187 -9.40 14.94 3.32
CA GLU A 187 -10.27 16.10 3.02
C GLU A 187 -11.68 15.65 2.65
N VAL A 188 -11.83 14.66 1.79
CA VAL A 188 -13.12 14.12 1.37
C VAL A 188 -13.83 13.43 2.54
N PHE A 189 -13.10 12.67 3.37
CA PHE A 189 -13.63 12.10 4.60
C PHE A 189 -14.27 13.17 5.50
N GLN A 190 -13.53 14.25 5.78
CA GLN A 190 -14.01 15.35 6.61
C GLN A 190 -15.16 16.12 5.95
N LYS A 191 -15.08 16.39 4.64
CA LYS A 191 -16.17 17.01 3.86
C LYS A 191 -17.47 16.20 3.91
N LYS A 192 -17.37 14.87 3.98
CA LYS A 192 -18.53 13.97 4.15
C LYS A 192 -19.00 13.89 5.62
N GLY A 193 -18.45 14.70 6.53
CA GLY A 193 -18.84 14.78 7.95
C GLY A 193 -18.14 13.77 8.85
N GLY A 194 -17.01 13.19 8.40
CA GLY A 194 -16.11 12.44 9.27
C GLY A 194 -15.35 13.35 10.23
N ALA A 195 -15.18 12.94 11.47
CA ALA A 195 -14.38 13.66 12.45
C ALA A 195 -12.90 13.24 12.37
N PHE A 196 -11.98 14.20 12.42
CA PHE A 196 -10.55 13.92 12.44
C PHE A 196 -9.87 14.57 13.65
N ARG A 197 -8.96 13.84 14.30
CA ARG A 197 -8.19 14.34 15.44
C ARG A 197 -6.72 13.98 15.31
N ILE A 198 -5.83 14.96 15.53
CA ILE A 198 -4.40 14.71 15.67
C ILE A 198 -4.14 14.40 17.14
N ALA A 199 -3.84 13.13 17.43
CA ALA A 199 -3.51 12.63 18.76
C ALA A 199 -2.89 11.23 18.66
N ARG A 200 -2.08 10.86 19.64
CA ARG A 200 -1.74 9.46 19.87
C ARG A 200 -2.88 8.80 20.63
N ALA A 201 -3.44 7.72 20.07
CA ALA A 201 -4.49 6.92 20.70
C ALA A 201 -3.94 5.52 21.03
N VAL A 202 -4.30 5.03 22.22
CA VAL A 202 -3.99 3.67 22.67
C VAL A 202 -5.26 3.00 23.23
N PRO A 203 -5.32 1.66 23.35
CA PRO A 203 -6.41 0.98 24.04
C PRO A 203 -6.69 1.60 25.40
N GLY A 204 -7.96 1.90 25.67
CA GLY A 204 -8.43 2.47 26.94
C GLY A 204 -9.15 1.44 27.80
N ALA A 205 -10.28 1.82 28.39
CA ALA A 205 -11.08 0.94 29.23
C ALA A 205 -11.79 -0.15 28.42
N ALA A 206 -12.04 -1.29 29.07
CA ALA A 206 -12.84 -2.37 28.51
C ALA A 206 -13.80 -2.93 29.58
N THR A 207 -14.96 -3.41 29.15
CA THR A 207 -15.92 -4.14 29.93
C THR A 207 -16.02 -5.56 29.37
N GLY A 208 -15.49 -6.54 30.12
CA GLY A 208 -15.31 -7.89 29.57
C GLY A 208 -14.41 -7.88 28.33
N ARG A 209 -14.92 -8.37 27.21
CA ARG A 209 -14.22 -8.37 25.92
C ARG A 209 -14.54 -7.16 25.04
N HIS A 210 -15.27 -6.18 25.53
CA HIS A 210 -15.67 -5.00 24.78
C HIS A 210 -14.82 -3.80 25.17
N MET A 211 -14.01 -3.26 24.24
CA MET A 211 -13.26 -2.02 24.44
C MET A 211 -14.23 -0.84 24.41
N THR A 212 -14.38 -0.12 25.52
CA THR A 212 -15.35 0.97 25.66
C THR A 212 -14.77 2.32 25.28
N THR A 213 -13.46 2.51 25.46
CA THR A 213 -12.79 3.78 25.16
C THR A 213 -11.42 3.59 24.53
N LEU A 214 -10.95 4.61 23.84
CA LEU A 214 -9.55 4.86 23.49
C LEU A 214 -9.03 5.98 24.41
N LYS A 215 -7.82 5.82 24.93
CA LYS A 215 -7.12 6.86 25.68
C LYS A 215 -6.20 7.65 24.75
N LEU A 216 -6.29 8.97 24.81
CA LEU A 216 -5.46 9.88 24.04
C LEU A 216 -4.30 10.44 24.86
N ASN A 217 -3.24 10.88 24.18
CA ASN A 217 -2.04 11.42 24.82
C ASN A 217 -2.26 12.76 25.57
N ASP A 218 -3.38 13.45 25.35
CA ASP A 218 -3.80 14.62 26.11
C ASP A 218 -4.60 14.30 27.39
N GLY A 219 -4.74 13.00 27.68
CA GLY A 219 -5.47 12.50 28.85
C GLY A 219 -6.97 12.34 28.63
N THR A 220 -7.51 12.77 27.49
CA THR A 220 -8.94 12.56 27.18
C THR A 220 -9.21 11.14 26.71
N GLU A 221 -10.46 10.71 26.85
CA GLU A 221 -10.94 9.42 26.35
C GLU A 221 -12.00 9.61 25.27
N VAL A 222 -12.00 8.69 24.31
CA VAL A 222 -12.96 8.65 23.20
C VAL A 222 -13.71 7.33 23.23
N ALA A 223 -15.03 7.39 23.29
CA ALA A 223 -15.90 6.21 23.20
C ALA A 223 -16.29 5.93 21.74
N ALA A 224 -16.24 4.66 21.36
CA ALA A 224 -16.70 4.17 20.05
C ALA A 224 -17.27 2.76 20.16
N GLY A 225 -18.24 2.44 19.31
CA GLY A 225 -18.85 1.10 19.27
C GLY A 225 -17.89 0.05 18.68
N GLN A 226 -17.10 0.42 17.69
CA GLN A 226 -16.06 -0.41 17.08
C GLN A 226 -14.75 0.38 16.98
N VAL A 227 -13.63 -0.31 17.06
CA VAL A 227 -12.31 0.30 16.91
C VAL A 227 -11.49 -0.44 15.87
N VAL A 228 -10.89 0.30 14.94
CA VAL A 228 -9.97 -0.24 13.94
C VAL A 228 -8.58 0.32 14.19
N PHE A 229 -7.60 -0.53 14.47
CA PHE A 229 -6.20 -0.15 14.56
C PHE A 229 -5.51 -0.40 13.21
N ALA A 230 -5.19 0.69 12.51
CA ALA A 230 -4.47 0.70 11.24
C ALA A 230 -3.14 1.46 11.39
N CYS A 231 -2.37 1.07 12.41
CA CYS A 231 -1.24 1.84 12.94
C CYS A 231 0.06 1.71 12.12
N GLY A 232 0.05 0.94 11.02
CA GLY A 232 1.22 0.79 10.16
C GLY A 232 2.45 0.35 10.97
N PRO A 233 3.61 0.99 10.83
CA PRO A 233 4.84 0.61 11.53
C PRO A 233 4.74 0.55 13.05
N TRP A 234 3.71 1.15 13.63
CA TRP A 234 3.48 1.13 15.09
C TRP A 234 2.61 -0.03 15.56
N SER A 235 2.11 -0.90 14.67
CA SER A 235 1.22 -2.02 15.02
C SER A 235 1.83 -2.96 16.05
N ALA A 236 3.13 -3.27 15.92
CA ALA A 236 3.86 -4.09 16.90
C ALA A 236 4.02 -3.39 18.27
N LYS A 237 4.16 -2.06 18.30
CA LYS A 237 4.20 -1.28 19.54
C LYS A 237 2.82 -1.15 20.19
N MET A 238 1.77 -1.06 19.38
CA MET A 238 0.39 -0.98 19.86
C MET A 238 -0.04 -2.28 20.58
N PHE A 239 0.32 -3.42 20.01
CA PHE A 239 0.00 -4.75 20.55
C PHE A 239 1.25 -5.65 20.59
N PRO A 240 2.21 -5.41 21.52
CA PRO A 240 3.50 -6.09 21.51
C PRO A 240 3.39 -7.61 21.62
N LYS A 241 2.50 -8.11 22.48
CA LYS A 241 2.29 -9.56 22.68
C LYS A 241 1.63 -10.25 21.48
N LEU A 242 0.83 -9.51 20.71
CA LEU A 242 0.04 -10.04 19.60
C LEU A 242 0.75 -9.83 18.27
N MET A 243 1.19 -8.60 18.00
CA MET A 243 1.74 -8.19 16.71
C MET A 243 3.27 -8.21 16.67
N GLY A 244 3.94 -8.13 17.84
CA GLY A 244 5.40 -8.01 17.88
C GLY A 244 6.17 -9.22 17.34
N ARG A 245 5.51 -10.38 17.19
CA ARG A 245 6.08 -11.57 16.54
C ARG A 245 5.59 -11.76 15.09
N LYS A 246 4.67 -10.93 14.63
CA LYS A 246 4.01 -11.07 13.32
C LYS A 246 4.44 -10.01 12.32
N VAL A 247 4.84 -8.84 12.82
CA VAL A 247 5.15 -7.67 11.99
C VAL A 247 6.47 -7.07 12.45
N ASP A 248 7.39 -6.89 11.53
CA ASP A 248 8.59 -6.09 11.69
C ASP A 248 8.51 -4.77 10.92
N VAL A 249 9.42 -3.87 11.23
CA VAL A 249 9.57 -2.59 10.52
C VAL A 249 10.99 -2.52 9.98
N TYR A 250 11.12 -2.28 8.70
CA TYR A 250 12.41 -2.12 8.05
C TYR A 250 12.45 -0.85 7.17
N ARG A 251 13.66 -0.41 6.83
CA ARG A 251 13.85 0.80 6.02
C ARG A 251 13.91 0.47 4.53
N SER A 252 13.45 1.42 3.72
CA SER A 252 13.66 1.45 2.28
C SER A 252 14.03 2.87 1.88
N GLU A 253 15.00 3.01 0.98
CA GLU A 253 15.45 4.31 0.50
C GLU A 253 15.06 4.52 -0.95
N TYR A 254 14.78 5.75 -1.31
CA TYR A 254 14.57 6.14 -2.70
C TYR A 254 15.02 7.58 -2.93
N TYR A 255 15.37 7.84 -4.19
CA TYR A 255 16.01 9.06 -4.63
C TYR A 255 15.26 9.63 -5.81
N TYR A 256 15.25 10.96 -5.92
CA TYR A 256 14.75 11.68 -7.06
C TYR A 256 15.93 12.37 -7.77
N TRP A 257 16.06 12.08 -9.07
CA TRP A 257 17.13 12.57 -9.91
C TRP A 257 16.60 13.66 -10.82
N GLY A 258 17.32 14.78 -10.94
CA GLY A 258 16.96 15.87 -11.82
C GLY A 258 17.00 15.41 -13.28
N VAL A 259 15.91 15.60 -14.02
CA VAL A 259 15.88 15.31 -15.44
C VAL A 259 16.52 16.49 -16.21
N PRO A 260 17.20 16.24 -17.34
CA PRO A 260 17.78 17.29 -18.15
C PRO A 260 16.70 18.29 -18.61
N ALA A 261 17.02 19.58 -18.57
CA ALA A 261 16.10 20.63 -18.95
C ALA A 261 15.68 20.49 -20.42
N GLY A 262 14.36 20.50 -20.66
CA GLY A 262 13.79 20.35 -22.00
C GLY A 262 13.76 18.91 -22.55
N ASP A 263 14.26 17.92 -21.80
CA ASP A 263 14.23 16.52 -22.20
C ASP A 263 13.15 15.74 -21.45
N ASP A 264 12.03 15.52 -22.11
CA ASP A 264 10.88 14.83 -21.53
C ASP A 264 10.94 13.29 -21.64
N ARG A 265 12.02 12.72 -22.23
CA ARG A 265 12.20 11.26 -22.36
C ARG A 265 12.21 10.55 -21.00
N PHE A 266 12.65 11.24 -19.95
CA PHE A 266 12.75 10.71 -18.56
C PHE A 266 11.51 11.01 -17.74
N SER A 267 10.48 11.58 -18.34
CA SER A 267 9.25 12.00 -17.68
C SER A 267 8.05 11.17 -18.12
N TRP A 268 7.02 11.14 -17.31
CA TRP A 268 5.72 10.59 -17.71
C TRP A 268 5.15 11.41 -18.88
N PRO A 269 4.51 10.79 -19.89
CA PRO A 269 4.27 9.34 -20.05
C PRO A 269 5.37 8.59 -20.80
N LYS A 270 6.46 9.24 -21.25
CA LYS A 270 7.48 8.63 -22.11
C LYS A 270 8.38 7.63 -21.37
N GLN A 271 8.67 7.90 -20.10
CA GLN A 271 9.41 6.96 -19.25
C GLN A 271 8.43 6.03 -18.53
N PRO A 272 8.41 4.71 -18.83
CA PRO A 272 7.61 3.75 -18.11
C PRO A 272 8.09 3.58 -16.66
N ALA A 273 7.22 3.05 -15.80
CA ALA A 273 7.66 2.47 -14.56
C ALA A 273 8.49 1.20 -14.85
N TRP A 274 9.51 0.93 -14.07
CA TRP A 274 10.33 -0.27 -14.27
C TRP A 274 10.65 -1.01 -12.98
N HIS A 275 10.90 -2.30 -13.13
CA HIS A 275 11.53 -3.15 -12.12
C HIS A 275 12.69 -3.89 -12.78
N ASP A 276 13.84 -3.84 -12.18
CA ASP A 276 15.06 -4.46 -12.70
C ASP A 276 15.36 -5.72 -11.89
N HIS A 277 15.18 -6.89 -12.52
CA HIS A 277 15.48 -8.18 -11.87
C HIS A 277 16.96 -8.55 -11.95
N ILE A 278 17.77 -7.81 -12.70
CA ILE A 278 19.19 -8.08 -12.93
C ILE A 278 20.03 -7.40 -11.85
N VAL A 279 19.88 -6.08 -11.72
CA VAL A 279 20.63 -5.28 -10.76
C VAL A 279 19.87 -5.11 -9.45
N GLY A 280 18.55 -5.23 -9.50
CA GLY A 280 17.62 -4.98 -8.41
C GLY A 280 17.20 -3.53 -8.28
N GLY A 281 15.95 -3.34 -7.84
CA GLY A 281 15.36 -2.03 -7.66
C GLY A 281 14.26 -1.69 -8.66
N TYR A 282 13.64 -0.55 -8.46
CA TYR A 282 12.53 -0.08 -9.29
C TYR A 282 12.49 1.44 -9.37
N GLY A 283 11.82 1.96 -10.39
CA GLY A 283 11.69 3.39 -10.54
C GLY A 283 10.52 3.83 -11.41
N PHE A 284 10.35 5.14 -11.51
CA PHE A 284 9.30 5.80 -12.28
C PHE A 284 9.87 7.02 -12.97
N GLY A 285 9.35 7.33 -14.18
CA GLY A 285 9.58 8.59 -14.84
C GLY A 285 9.17 9.78 -13.97
N SER A 286 9.80 10.92 -14.18
CA SER A 286 9.45 12.16 -13.50
C SER A 286 7.99 12.53 -13.77
N ILE A 287 7.27 12.87 -12.71
CA ILE A 287 5.96 13.53 -12.78
C ILE A 287 6.13 15.01 -12.43
N GLU A 288 6.78 15.31 -11.31
CA GLU A 288 7.01 16.68 -10.84
C GLU A 288 8.37 16.86 -10.14
N ARG A 289 8.92 15.78 -9.55
CA ARG A 289 10.08 15.85 -8.64
C ARG A 289 11.36 15.20 -9.17
N GLY A 290 11.38 14.85 -10.44
CA GLY A 290 12.49 14.13 -11.04
C GLY A 290 12.22 12.62 -11.18
N LEU A 291 13.14 11.95 -11.88
CA LEU A 291 13.11 10.50 -12.08
C LEU A 291 13.38 9.81 -10.74
N LYS A 292 12.45 8.93 -10.33
CA LYS A 292 12.57 8.19 -9.08
C LYS A 292 13.27 6.87 -9.28
N TYR A 293 14.20 6.53 -8.38
CA TYR A 293 14.75 5.20 -8.25
C TYR A 293 14.86 4.78 -6.79
N SER A 294 14.53 3.52 -6.51
CA SER A 294 14.70 2.85 -5.22
C SER A 294 15.55 1.61 -5.45
N PRO A 295 16.80 1.55 -4.96
CA PRO A 295 17.60 0.33 -5.02
C PRO A 295 16.93 -0.79 -4.21
N ALA A 296 17.21 -2.03 -4.57
CA ALA A 296 16.80 -3.16 -3.75
C ALA A 296 17.34 -3.03 -2.32
N ALA A 297 16.49 -3.32 -1.35
CA ALA A 297 16.90 -3.30 0.06
C ALA A 297 18.00 -4.36 0.32
N LEU A 298 18.91 -4.04 1.23
CA LEU A 298 20.00 -4.95 1.67
C LEU A 298 19.52 -5.99 2.68
N GLY A 299 18.24 -6.32 2.66
CA GLY A 299 17.61 -7.19 3.64
C GLY A 299 16.65 -6.43 4.55
N ARG A 300 15.95 -7.18 5.40
CA ARG A 300 15.03 -6.65 6.40
C ARG A 300 15.76 -6.50 7.73
N VAL A 301 16.39 -5.35 7.96
CA VAL A 301 16.93 -5.02 9.28
C VAL A 301 15.82 -4.34 10.07
N ALA A 302 15.37 -5.00 11.15
CA ALA A 302 14.33 -4.49 12.01
C ALA A 302 14.76 -3.15 12.64
N GLN A 303 13.83 -2.20 12.70
CA GLN A 303 14.07 -0.88 13.28
C GLN A 303 12.89 -0.41 14.13
N ASP A 304 13.17 0.48 15.08
CA ASP A 304 12.14 1.14 15.86
C ASP A 304 11.53 2.31 15.06
N PRO A 305 10.20 2.33 14.85
CA PRO A 305 9.54 3.36 14.05
C PRO A 305 9.64 4.78 14.63
N ASP A 306 9.90 4.92 15.93
CA ASP A 306 10.00 6.25 16.57
C ASP A 306 11.42 6.82 16.49
N THR A 307 12.43 5.97 16.65
CA THR A 307 13.84 6.40 16.84
C THR A 307 14.74 6.09 15.65
N ALA A 308 14.29 5.29 14.67
CA ALA A 308 15.10 4.94 13.51
C ALA A 308 15.56 6.18 12.74
N GLU A 309 16.82 6.17 12.35
CA GLU A 309 17.40 7.22 11.54
C GLU A 309 16.73 7.33 10.17
N ARG A 310 16.51 8.56 9.72
CA ARG A 310 15.82 8.87 8.46
C ARG A 310 16.71 9.57 7.44
N LEU A 311 18.02 9.43 7.59
CA LEU A 311 18.99 9.88 6.61
C LEU A 311 19.30 8.75 5.63
N ALA A 312 19.42 9.11 4.36
CA ALA A 312 19.86 8.16 3.32
C ALA A 312 21.30 7.71 3.61
N THR A 313 21.60 6.44 3.31
CA THR A 313 22.95 5.92 3.49
C THR A 313 23.82 6.20 2.26
N ASP A 314 25.08 6.56 2.48
CA ASP A 314 26.05 6.78 1.41
C ASP A 314 26.19 5.54 0.49
N TYR A 315 26.12 4.36 1.08
CA TYR A 315 26.22 3.11 0.35
C TYR A 315 25.08 2.92 -0.65
N LEU A 316 23.81 3.08 -0.23
CA LEU A 316 22.66 2.92 -1.14
C LEU A 316 22.57 4.11 -2.11
N LEU A 317 22.98 5.29 -1.68
CA LEU A 317 23.06 6.46 -2.55
C LEU A 317 24.07 6.26 -3.69
N LYS A 318 25.26 5.72 -3.37
CA LYS A 318 26.25 5.36 -4.39
C LYS A 318 25.72 4.31 -5.36
N ARG A 319 25.09 3.23 -4.84
CA ARG A 319 24.44 2.22 -5.71
C ARG A 319 23.37 2.83 -6.61
N GLY A 320 22.60 3.78 -6.08
CA GLY A 320 21.61 4.52 -6.87
C GLY A 320 22.26 5.30 -8.00
N ARG A 321 23.37 6.00 -7.74
CA ARG A 321 24.10 6.76 -8.75
C ARG A 321 24.70 5.83 -9.81
N ASP A 322 25.34 4.75 -9.39
CA ASP A 322 25.92 3.77 -10.32
C ASP A 322 24.83 3.17 -11.24
N TYR A 323 23.66 2.85 -10.67
CA TYR A 323 22.52 2.35 -11.43
C TYR A 323 22.01 3.37 -12.45
N ILE A 324 21.79 4.62 -12.01
CA ILE A 324 21.30 5.68 -12.92
C ILE A 324 22.29 5.91 -14.04
N GLY A 325 23.59 5.99 -13.75
CA GLY A 325 24.62 6.16 -14.78
C GLY A 325 24.73 4.98 -15.76
N HIS A 326 24.39 3.77 -15.30
CA HIS A 326 24.35 2.57 -16.16
C HIS A 326 23.07 2.49 -16.98
N ARG A 327 21.91 2.56 -16.33
CA ARG A 327 20.60 2.34 -16.97
C ARG A 327 20.13 3.54 -17.79
N PHE A 328 20.53 4.77 -17.42
CA PHE A 328 20.18 6.04 -18.04
C PHE A 328 21.45 6.87 -18.33
N PRO A 329 22.24 6.53 -19.36
CA PRO A 329 23.55 7.16 -19.59
C PRO A 329 23.51 8.69 -19.66
N ASP A 330 22.45 9.26 -20.24
CA ASP A 330 22.27 10.72 -20.36
C ASP A 330 21.95 11.40 -19.01
N MET A 331 21.69 10.62 -17.96
CA MET A 331 21.45 11.09 -16.59
C MET A 331 22.60 10.75 -15.62
N ARG A 332 23.75 10.31 -16.11
CA ARG A 332 24.91 9.90 -15.29
C ARG A 332 25.29 10.95 -14.24
N ASP A 333 25.35 12.21 -14.66
CA ASP A 333 25.75 13.34 -13.84
C ASP A 333 24.54 14.14 -13.31
N ALA A 334 23.34 13.58 -13.42
CA ALA A 334 22.13 14.22 -12.95
C ALA A 334 22.20 14.54 -11.45
N PRO A 335 21.76 15.72 -11.03
CA PRO A 335 21.76 16.08 -9.60
C PRO A 335 20.69 15.25 -8.86
N ILE A 336 20.97 14.93 -7.60
CA ILE A 336 19.98 14.39 -6.68
C ILE A 336 19.18 15.56 -6.14
N LEU A 337 17.90 15.58 -6.41
CA LEU A 337 16.97 16.61 -5.97
C LEU A 337 16.45 16.32 -4.55
N GLU A 338 16.27 15.03 -4.24
CA GLU A 338 15.68 14.62 -2.96
C GLU A 338 16.08 13.19 -2.62
N THR A 339 16.34 12.95 -1.34
CA THR A 339 16.51 11.61 -0.76
C THR A 339 15.41 11.36 0.25
N ARG A 340 14.90 10.13 0.34
CA ARG A 340 13.87 9.74 1.31
C ARG A 340 14.16 8.39 1.92
N VAL A 341 13.90 8.29 3.22
CA VAL A 341 13.85 7.03 3.96
C VAL A 341 12.42 6.74 4.35
N CYS A 342 11.92 5.60 3.89
CA CYS A 342 10.59 5.10 4.19
C CYS A 342 10.68 3.98 5.22
N GLN A 343 9.72 3.93 6.13
CA GLN A 343 9.48 2.78 7.02
C GLN A 343 8.46 1.86 6.37
N ILE A 344 8.76 0.59 6.32
CA ILE A 344 7.86 -0.43 5.78
C ILE A 344 7.58 -1.42 6.89
N GLU A 345 6.31 -1.63 7.23
CA GLU A 345 5.90 -2.75 8.07
C GLU A 345 5.66 -3.98 7.19
N ALA A 346 6.06 -5.15 7.61
CA ALA A 346 5.77 -6.38 6.88
C ALA A 346 5.61 -7.58 7.81
N THR A 347 4.80 -8.52 7.37
CA THR A 347 4.73 -9.86 7.90
C THR A 347 5.82 -10.74 7.27
N ALA A 348 6.09 -11.91 7.84
CA ALA A 348 7.11 -12.80 7.32
C ALA A 348 6.82 -13.33 5.89
N ASP A 349 5.55 -13.43 5.54
CA ASP A 349 5.04 -13.94 4.26
C ASP A 349 4.47 -12.85 3.33
N ASP A 350 4.67 -11.58 3.67
CA ASP A 350 4.18 -10.40 2.96
C ASP A 350 2.65 -10.31 2.78
N HIS A 351 1.87 -11.13 3.51
CA HIS A 351 0.42 -11.00 3.51
C HIS A 351 -0.08 -10.00 4.54
N PHE A 352 -1.22 -9.38 4.25
CA PHE A 352 -1.87 -8.44 5.18
C PHE A 352 -2.38 -9.15 6.44
N VAL A 353 -2.52 -8.40 7.51
CA VAL A 353 -3.29 -8.76 8.69
C VAL A 353 -4.55 -7.90 8.69
N ILE A 354 -5.70 -8.50 8.38
CA ILE A 354 -6.99 -7.83 8.48
C ILE A 354 -7.91 -8.78 9.22
N ASP A 355 -8.02 -8.58 10.54
CA ASP A 355 -8.71 -9.52 11.43
C ASP A 355 -9.24 -8.84 12.68
N THR A 356 -10.07 -9.54 13.44
CA THR A 356 -10.50 -9.12 14.78
C THR A 356 -9.41 -9.42 15.82
N HIS A 357 -9.33 -8.58 16.84
CA HIS A 357 -8.44 -8.84 17.98
C HIS A 357 -8.94 -10.04 18.79
N PRO A 358 -8.10 -11.02 19.17
CA PRO A 358 -8.57 -12.23 19.85
C PRO A 358 -9.20 -11.98 21.23
N ASP A 359 -8.77 -10.93 21.93
CA ASP A 359 -9.26 -10.63 23.29
C ASP A 359 -10.43 -9.63 23.32
N TYR A 360 -10.74 -8.96 22.20
CA TYR A 360 -11.83 -8.00 22.11
C TYR A 360 -12.81 -8.38 20.99
N ASP A 361 -14.08 -8.15 21.22
CA ASP A 361 -15.16 -8.46 20.26
C ASP A 361 -15.49 -7.31 19.29
N ASN A 362 -15.00 -6.11 19.60
CA ASN A 362 -15.23 -4.90 18.81
C ASN A 362 -13.95 -4.22 18.29
N VAL A 363 -12.81 -4.91 18.32
CA VAL A 363 -11.52 -4.37 17.87
C VAL A 363 -11.04 -5.10 16.64
N TRP A 364 -10.67 -4.31 15.64
CA TRP A 364 -10.13 -4.76 14.36
C TRP A 364 -8.68 -4.33 14.17
N LEU A 365 -7.90 -5.17 13.52
CA LEU A 365 -6.52 -4.93 13.13
C LEU A 365 -6.45 -4.82 11.61
N ALA A 366 -5.77 -3.78 11.10
CA ALA A 366 -5.49 -3.61 9.67
C ALA A 366 -4.02 -3.20 9.49
N SER A 367 -3.16 -4.17 9.25
CA SER A 367 -1.69 -4.05 9.30
C SER A 367 -1.02 -4.93 8.24
N GLY A 368 0.31 -4.97 8.25
CA GLY A 368 1.09 -5.85 7.36
C GLY A 368 1.06 -5.41 5.90
N GLY A 369 0.86 -4.13 5.62
CA GLY A 369 0.79 -3.60 4.25
C GLY A 369 2.03 -3.85 3.41
N GLY A 370 3.15 -4.11 4.02
CA GLY A 370 4.42 -4.40 3.36
C GLY A 370 4.86 -3.30 2.41
N GLY A 371 5.72 -3.65 1.48
CA GLY A 371 6.12 -2.76 0.39
C GLY A 371 5.04 -2.57 -0.70
N HIS A 372 3.86 -3.18 -0.56
CA HIS A 372 2.87 -3.23 -1.63
C HIS A 372 1.44 -2.83 -1.24
N GLY A 373 1.13 -2.59 0.03
CA GLY A 373 -0.22 -2.34 0.53
C GLY A 373 -0.87 -1.06 0.01
N PHE A 374 -0.10 0.00 -0.24
CA PHE A 374 -0.61 1.34 -0.58
C PHE A 374 -1.67 1.33 -1.69
N LYS A 375 -1.38 0.66 -2.80
CA LYS A 375 -2.27 0.60 -3.98
C LYS A 375 -3.60 -0.06 -3.70
N HIS A 376 -3.67 -0.95 -2.70
CA HIS A 376 -4.86 -1.67 -2.31
C HIS A 376 -5.78 -0.88 -1.36
N GLY A 377 -5.36 0.32 -0.92
CA GLY A 377 -6.10 1.13 0.05
C GLY A 377 -7.61 1.23 -0.19
N PRO A 378 -8.09 1.61 -1.40
CA PRO A 378 -9.52 1.68 -1.68
C PRO A 378 -10.24 0.34 -1.45
N LEU A 379 -9.64 -0.77 -1.90
CA LEU A 379 -10.23 -2.11 -1.76
C LEU A 379 -10.16 -2.63 -0.32
N VAL A 380 -9.08 -2.32 0.41
CA VAL A 380 -8.98 -2.60 1.85
C VAL A 380 -10.07 -1.87 2.61
N GLY A 381 -10.36 -0.61 2.26
CA GLY A 381 -11.46 0.15 2.85
C GLY A 381 -12.80 -0.55 2.68
N GLU A 382 -13.14 -0.99 1.47
CA GLU A 382 -14.38 -1.73 1.18
C GLU A 382 -14.42 -3.08 1.91
N TYR A 383 -13.32 -3.85 1.86
CA TYR A 383 -13.23 -5.17 2.49
C TYR A 383 -13.40 -5.12 4.02
N VAL A 384 -12.71 -4.17 4.69
CA VAL A 384 -12.85 -3.99 6.15
C VAL A 384 -14.25 -3.53 6.50
N ALA A 385 -14.82 -2.59 5.73
CA ALA A 385 -16.15 -2.09 5.97
C ALA A 385 -17.22 -3.19 5.76
N ASP A 386 -17.08 -4.05 4.75
CA ASP A 386 -17.98 -5.20 4.56
C ASP A 386 -17.94 -6.15 5.75
N ARG A 387 -16.74 -6.55 6.20
CA ARG A 387 -16.58 -7.43 7.37
C ARG A 387 -17.10 -6.80 8.65
N LEU A 388 -16.75 -5.52 8.92
CA LEU A 388 -17.21 -4.80 10.12
C LEU A 388 -18.74 -4.67 10.17
N MET A 389 -19.38 -4.54 9.01
CA MET A 389 -20.84 -4.47 8.88
C MET A 389 -21.53 -5.85 8.77
N GLY A 390 -20.78 -6.94 8.93
CA GLY A 390 -21.30 -8.31 8.88
C GLY A 390 -21.73 -8.78 7.50
N LYS A 391 -21.24 -8.16 6.43
CA LYS A 391 -21.47 -8.66 5.06
C LYS A 391 -20.53 -9.82 4.74
N ALA A 392 -21.01 -10.74 3.91
CA ALA A 392 -20.21 -11.85 3.43
C ALA A 392 -19.04 -11.33 2.58
N THR A 393 -17.85 -11.85 2.84
CA THR A 393 -16.63 -11.65 2.08
C THR A 393 -16.13 -12.99 1.52
N ASP A 394 -15.09 -12.96 0.70
CA ASP A 394 -14.51 -14.19 0.15
C ASP A 394 -13.80 -14.99 1.27
N PRO A 395 -14.23 -16.24 1.56
CA PRO A 395 -13.67 -17.02 2.66
C PRO A 395 -12.16 -17.30 2.54
N GLU A 396 -11.65 -17.44 1.31
CA GLU A 396 -10.21 -17.67 1.10
C GLU A 396 -9.40 -16.41 1.41
N THR A 397 -9.91 -15.26 1.03
CA THR A 397 -9.32 -13.96 1.42
C THR A 397 -9.37 -13.76 2.92
N ASP A 398 -10.50 -14.08 3.57
CA ASP A 398 -10.64 -13.99 5.02
C ASP A 398 -9.64 -14.87 5.73
N LYS A 399 -9.49 -16.12 5.29
CA LYS A 399 -8.51 -17.06 5.83
C LYS A 399 -7.09 -16.57 5.60
N LEU A 400 -6.80 -16.04 4.41
CA LEU A 400 -5.48 -15.52 4.07
C LEU A 400 -5.08 -14.35 4.96
N PHE A 401 -5.97 -13.43 5.30
CA PHE A 401 -5.64 -12.23 6.07
C PHE A 401 -5.82 -12.36 7.57
N ARG A 402 -6.22 -13.54 8.07
CA ARG A 402 -6.31 -13.78 9.51
C ARG A 402 -4.95 -13.66 10.19
N LEU A 403 -4.94 -13.10 11.38
CA LEU A 403 -3.75 -13.01 12.22
C LEU A 403 -3.17 -14.41 12.52
N ALA A 404 -4.04 -15.38 12.80
CA ALA A 404 -3.65 -16.77 13.08
C ALA A 404 -2.98 -17.44 11.86
N SER A 405 -3.24 -16.98 10.64
CA SER A 405 -2.60 -17.50 9.41
C SER A 405 -1.19 -16.93 9.20
N ARG A 406 -0.80 -15.90 9.96
CA ARG A 406 0.54 -15.30 9.82
C ARG A 406 1.59 -16.15 10.51
N PRO A 407 2.68 -16.53 9.82
CA PRO A 407 3.83 -17.11 10.49
C PRO A 407 4.46 -16.11 11.46
N ASP A 408 5.10 -16.62 12.50
CA ASP A 408 5.95 -15.78 13.32
C ASP A 408 7.19 -15.35 12.53
N LEU A 409 7.66 -14.14 12.79
CA LEU A 409 8.94 -13.68 12.30
C LEU A 409 10.04 -14.62 12.81
N GLN A 410 10.93 -15.02 11.90
CA GLN A 410 12.12 -15.74 12.32
C GLN A 410 13.01 -14.78 13.12
N PRO A 411 13.63 -15.23 14.22
CA PRO A 411 14.63 -14.42 14.89
C PRO A 411 15.67 -13.98 13.85
N THR A 412 15.85 -12.69 13.69
CA THR A 412 16.98 -12.18 12.90
C THR A 412 18.23 -12.69 13.55
N GLY A 413 18.89 -13.67 12.94
CA GLY A 413 20.17 -14.16 13.41
C GLY A 413 21.10 -12.97 13.58
N ALA A 414 21.56 -12.75 14.79
CA ALA A 414 22.68 -11.85 15.04
C ALA A 414 23.85 -12.41 14.22
N GLY A 415 24.27 -11.71 13.17
CA GLY A 415 25.52 -11.99 12.51
C GLY A 415 25.39 -12.50 11.07
N ALA A 416 25.27 -11.58 10.14
CA ALA A 416 26.09 -11.62 8.94
C ALA A 416 26.67 -10.21 8.83
N ALA A 417 27.89 -10.10 9.36
CA ALA A 417 28.75 -8.94 9.23
C ALA A 417 29.18 -8.73 7.78
#